data_9664eb70877eb04097d7f52c4bfa338d
#
_entry.id   9664eb70877eb04097d7f52c4bfa338d
#
_cell.length_a   1.000
_cell.length_b   1.000
_cell.length_c   1.000
_cell.angle_alpha   90.00
_cell.angle_beta   90.00
_cell.angle_gamma   90.00
#
_symmetry.space_group_name_H-M   'P 1'
#
loop_
_entity.id
_entity.type
_entity.pdbx_description
1 polymer ?
#
loop_
_entity_poly.entity_id
_entity_poly.type
_entity_poly.pdbx_seq_one_letter_code
_entity_poly.pdbx_strand_id
1 'polypeptide(L)'
;MKMNYSGTSERRILIFKRLIAGEHLSYQQLAEDYFVSRSSIAKDISYLKELFQKESLRLRFDNSGTFFEGSESQIHRVLKRFCLMMLDQPAAFSLLVEPEKYQEVNQAFRRALVEKQVEMPDSYIQSIVLSIVLLIERASHAENLV
;
A
#
# COMPACT_ATOMS: atom_id res chain seq x y z
N MET A 1 20.77 1.11 -16.14
CA MET A 1 19.62 0.69 -15.70
C MET A 1 19.27 0.80 -14.28
N LYS A 2 18.98 1.94 -13.89
CA LYS A 2 18.69 2.20 -12.52
C LYS A 2 17.39 1.61 -12.06
N MET A 3 16.54 1.19 -12.95
CA MET A 3 15.29 0.63 -12.51
C MET A 3 15.41 -0.74 -11.93
N ASN A 4 16.55 -1.39 -12.00
CA ASN A 4 16.67 -2.74 -11.49
C ASN A 4 16.76 -2.82 -9.99
N TYR A 5 17.39 -1.88 -9.32
CA TYR A 5 17.53 -2.00 -7.88
C TYR A 5 16.35 -1.42 -7.13
N SER A 6 15.71 -0.40 -7.70
CA SER A 6 14.50 0.11 -7.08
C SER A 6 13.31 -0.71 -7.55
N GLY A 7 13.47 -1.47 -8.61
CA GLY A 7 12.40 -2.19 -9.25
C GLY A 7 11.70 -3.21 -8.40
N THR A 8 12.42 -3.84 -7.46
CA THR A 8 11.79 -4.87 -6.62
C THR A 8 10.72 -4.28 -5.71
N SER A 9 11.03 -3.21 -4.98
CA SER A 9 10.05 -2.57 -4.11
C SER A 9 8.91 -1.98 -4.91
N GLU A 10 9.22 -1.31 -6.01
CA GLU A 10 8.19 -0.71 -6.85
C GLU A 10 7.30 -1.77 -7.47
N ARG A 11 7.90 -2.85 -7.96
CA ARG A 11 7.14 -3.95 -8.54
C ARG A 11 6.18 -4.56 -7.53
N ARG A 12 6.64 -4.78 -6.30
CA ARG A 12 5.80 -5.34 -5.23
C ARG A 12 4.63 -4.43 -4.91
N ILE A 13 4.87 -3.12 -4.90
CA ILE A 13 3.81 -2.16 -4.66
C ILE A 13 2.79 -2.18 -5.80
N LEU A 14 3.25 -2.24 -7.04
CA LEU A 14 2.35 -2.29 -8.19
C LEU A 14 1.51 -3.56 -8.19
N ILE A 15 2.12 -4.70 -7.85
CA ILE A 15 1.38 -5.95 -7.72
C ILE A 15 0.37 -5.85 -6.57
N PHE A 16 0.78 -5.28 -5.46
CA PHE A 16 -0.10 -5.07 -4.31
C PHE A 16 -1.33 -4.25 -4.70
N LYS A 17 -1.13 -3.17 -5.44
CA LYS A 17 -2.24 -2.31 -5.86
C LYS A 17 -3.24 -3.07 -6.73
N ARG A 18 -2.74 -3.95 -7.59
CA ARG A 18 -3.60 -4.80 -8.41
C ARG A 18 -4.38 -5.80 -7.57
N LEU A 19 -3.75 -6.34 -6.54
CA LEU A 19 -4.42 -7.28 -5.62
C LEU A 19 -5.56 -6.61 -4.88
N ILE A 20 -5.32 -5.42 -4.33
CA ILE A 20 -6.38 -4.73 -3.58
C ILE A 20 -7.47 -4.16 -4.50
N ALA A 21 -7.19 -4.08 -5.79
CA ALA A 21 -8.21 -3.72 -6.78
C ALA A 21 -9.07 -4.94 -7.17
N GLY A 22 -8.75 -6.12 -6.66
CA GLY A 22 -9.55 -7.32 -6.90
C GLY A 22 -9.13 -8.14 -8.10
N GLU A 23 -7.96 -7.86 -8.68
CA GLU A 23 -7.49 -8.65 -9.83
C GLU A 23 -7.03 -10.04 -9.39
N HIS A 24 -7.21 -10.99 -10.28
CA HIS A 24 -6.68 -12.35 -10.13
C HIS A 24 -5.41 -12.42 -10.96
N LEU A 25 -4.28 -12.69 -10.30
CA LEU A 25 -2.97 -12.53 -10.93
C LEU A 25 -2.22 -13.85 -10.97
N SER A 26 -1.94 -14.36 -12.18
CA SER A 26 -1.13 -15.55 -12.33
C SER A 26 0.34 -15.17 -12.34
N TYR A 27 1.19 -16.09 -11.90
CA TYR A 27 2.64 -15.88 -11.91
C TYR A 27 3.15 -15.64 -13.33
N GLN A 28 2.61 -16.38 -14.28
CA GLN A 28 3.03 -16.24 -15.68
C GLN A 28 2.71 -14.84 -16.20
N GLN A 29 1.49 -14.37 -15.96
CA GLN A 29 1.09 -13.06 -16.44
C GLN A 29 1.91 -11.95 -15.79
N LEU A 30 2.16 -12.05 -14.49
CA LEU A 30 2.97 -11.07 -13.79
C LEU A 30 4.41 -11.07 -14.28
N ALA A 31 4.97 -12.26 -14.54
CA ALA A 31 6.33 -12.35 -15.08
C ALA A 31 6.43 -11.64 -16.42
N GLU A 32 5.42 -11.82 -17.27
CA GLU A 32 5.37 -11.15 -18.57
C GLU A 32 5.18 -9.65 -18.43
N ASP A 33 4.25 -9.25 -17.57
CA ASP A 33 3.95 -7.82 -17.39
C ASP A 33 5.16 -7.02 -16.90
N TYR A 34 5.97 -7.62 -16.02
CA TYR A 34 7.08 -6.90 -15.40
C TYR A 34 8.46 -7.36 -15.92
N PHE A 35 8.49 -8.20 -16.92
CA PHE A 35 9.73 -8.64 -17.57
C PHE A 35 10.72 -9.25 -16.56
N VAL A 36 10.21 -10.11 -15.70
CA VAL A 36 11.03 -10.82 -14.71
C VAL A 36 10.69 -12.31 -14.74
N SER A 37 11.48 -13.11 -14.03
CA SER A 37 11.25 -14.54 -13.97
C SER A 37 10.05 -14.86 -13.07
N ARG A 38 9.48 -16.06 -13.28
CA ARG A 38 8.41 -16.52 -12.40
C ARG A 38 8.89 -16.69 -10.97
N SER A 39 10.16 -17.03 -10.78
CA SER A 39 10.70 -17.17 -9.43
C SER A 39 10.80 -15.81 -8.73
N SER A 40 11.07 -14.72 -9.45
CA SER A 40 11.02 -13.39 -8.88
C SER A 40 9.61 -13.03 -8.43
N ILE A 41 8.62 -13.38 -9.27
CA ILE A 41 7.22 -13.14 -8.91
C ILE A 41 6.82 -13.98 -7.69
N ALA A 42 7.30 -15.22 -7.60
CA ALA A 42 7.00 -16.07 -6.45
C ALA A 42 7.51 -15.42 -5.16
N LYS A 43 8.69 -14.79 -5.21
CA LYS A 43 9.23 -14.08 -4.05
C LYS A 43 8.39 -12.85 -3.72
N ASP A 44 7.93 -12.12 -4.74
CA ASP A 44 7.07 -10.97 -4.53
C ASP A 44 5.76 -11.37 -3.87
N ILE A 45 5.15 -12.43 -4.36
CA ILE A 45 3.88 -12.91 -3.80
C ILE A 45 4.08 -13.41 -2.36
N SER A 46 5.20 -14.09 -2.09
CA SER A 46 5.51 -14.50 -0.72
C SER A 46 5.65 -13.30 0.22
N TYR A 47 6.32 -12.26 -0.24
CA TYR A 47 6.46 -11.03 0.53
C TYR A 47 5.09 -10.42 0.84
N LEU A 48 4.22 -10.36 -0.17
CA LEU A 48 2.89 -9.79 0.01
C LEU A 48 2.00 -10.67 0.91
N LYS A 49 2.15 -12.00 0.81
CA LYS A 49 1.44 -12.90 1.71
C LYS A 49 1.77 -12.60 3.18
N GLU A 50 3.05 -12.40 3.47
CA GLU A 50 3.47 -12.07 4.83
C GLU A 50 2.89 -10.73 5.28
N LEU A 51 2.86 -9.76 4.37
CA LEU A 51 2.27 -8.46 4.67
C LEU A 51 0.79 -8.59 5.05
N PHE A 52 0.03 -9.35 4.26
CA PHE A 52 -1.39 -9.57 4.54
C PHE A 52 -1.58 -10.33 5.84
N GLN A 53 -0.74 -11.33 6.10
CA GLN A 53 -0.84 -12.13 7.32
C GLN A 53 -0.63 -11.30 8.59
N LYS A 54 0.20 -10.27 8.52
CA LYS A 54 0.40 -9.38 9.66
C LYS A 54 -0.88 -8.67 10.09
N GLU A 55 -1.84 -8.55 9.17
CA GLU A 55 -3.14 -7.99 9.47
C GLU A 55 -4.21 -9.07 9.58
N SER A 56 -3.81 -10.32 9.73
CA SER A 56 -4.71 -11.47 9.83
C SER A 56 -5.57 -11.65 8.59
N LEU A 57 -5.03 -11.27 7.44
CA LEU A 57 -5.69 -11.40 6.15
C LEU A 57 -4.96 -12.43 5.31
N ARG A 58 -5.64 -12.94 4.29
CA ARG A 58 -5.06 -13.98 3.43
C ARG A 58 -5.23 -13.65 1.96
N LEU A 59 -4.18 -13.92 1.21
CA LEU A 59 -4.29 -14.01 -0.23
C LEU A 59 -4.82 -15.40 -0.56
N ARG A 60 -5.71 -15.46 -1.52
CA ARG A 60 -6.32 -16.71 -1.99
C ARG A 60 -5.86 -16.95 -3.42
N PHE A 61 -6.12 -18.14 -3.93
CA PHE A 61 -5.87 -18.37 -5.33
C PHE A 61 -6.83 -19.41 -5.91
N ASP A 62 -7.05 -19.31 -7.19
CA ASP A 62 -7.90 -20.22 -7.94
C ASP A 62 -7.27 -20.44 -9.32
N ASN A 63 -8.04 -20.97 -10.28
CA ASN A 63 -7.52 -21.24 -11.61
C ASN A 63 -7.05 -19.99 -12.36
N SER A 64 -7.54 -18.81 -11.97
CA SER A 64 -7.16 -17.56 -12.65
C SER A 64 -6.03 -16.83 -11.95
N GLY A 65 -5.58 -17.29 -10.79
CA GLY A 65 -4.41 -16.71 -10.13
C GLY A 65 -4.62 -16.38 -8.67
N THR A 66 -3.65 -15.65 -8.12
CA THR A 66 -3.70 -15.15 -6.75
C THR A 66 -4.58 -13.90 -6.71
N PHE A 67 -5.37 -13.76 -5.66
CA PHE A 67 -6.26 -12.62 -5.52
C PHE A 67 -6.56 -12.34 -4.04
N PHE A 68 -7.13 -11.17 -3.80
CA PHE A 68 -7.58 -10.78 -2.47
C PHE A 68 -9.01 -10.28 -2.54
N GLU A 69 -9.84 -10.82 -1.64
CA GLU A 69 -11.20 -10.32 -1.45
C GLU A 69 -11.30 -9.80 -0.04
N GLY A 70 -11.66 -8.52 0.11
CA GLY A 70 -11.77 -7.95 1.44
C GLY A 70 -12.63 -6.70 1.45
N SER A 71 -13.04 -6.32 2.64
CA SER A 71 -13.80 -5.11 2.86
C SER A 71 -12.88 -3.88 2.73
N GLU A 72 -13.49 -2.70 2.60
CA GLU A 72 -12.71 -1.47 2.60
C GLU A 72 -11.87 -1.32 3.86
N SER A 73 -12.41 -1.73 5.00
CA SER A 73 -11.68 -1.66 6.25
C SER A 73 -10.45 -2.58 6.26
N GLN A 74 -10.57 -3.76 5.65
CA GLN A 74 -9.44 -4.69 5.54
C GLN A 74 -8.38 -4.15 4.57
N ILE A 75 -8.80 -3.59 3.45
CA ILE A 75 -7.90 -2.95 2.50
C ILE A 75 -7.16 -1.79 3.18
N HIS A 76 -7.89 -0.98 3.94
CA HIS A 76 -7.29 0.14 4.67
C HIS A 76 -6.19 -0.34 5.62
N ARG A 77 -6.44 -1.41 6.36
CA ARG A 77 -5.46 -1.92 7.33
C ARG A 77 -4.16 -2.37 6.65
N VAL A 78 -4.27 -3.15 5.58
CA VAL A 78 -3.07 -3.67 4.93
C VAL A 78 -2.35 -2.57 4.16
N LEU A 79 -3.09 -1.65 3.55
CA LEU A 79 -2.51 -0.51 2.84
C LEU A 79 -1.76 0.40 3.80
N LYS A 80 -2.35 0.68 4.96
CA LYS A 80 -1.69 1.50 5.99
C LYS A 80 -0.41 0.85 6.47
N ARG A 81 -0.43 -0.47 6.72
CA ARG A 81 0.77 -1.18 7.14
C ARG A 81 1.88 -1.06 6.10
N PHE A 82 1.54 -1.21 4.82
CA PHE A 82 2.54 -1.10 3.76
C PHE A 82 3.12 0.32 3.73
N CYS A 83 2.27 1.32 3.85
CA CYS A 83 2.73 2.72 3.88
C CYS A 83 3.70 2.96 5.04
N LEU A 84 3.38 2.45 6.23
CA LEU A 84 4.26 2.61 7.39
C LEU A 84 5.61 1.94 7.16
N MET A 85 5.64 0.82 6.46
CA MET A 85 6.89 0.14 6.13
C MET A 85 7.74 0.92 5.13
N MET A 86 7.11 1.79 4.33
CA MET A 86 7.79 2.52 3.26
C MET A 86 8.09 3.97 3.59
N LEU A 87 7.89 4.40 4.85
CA LEU A 87 8.09 5.79 5.23
C LEU A 87 9.50 6.31 4.94
N ASP A 88 10.50 5.45 5.01
CA ASP A 88 11.89 5.83 4.77
C ASP A 88 12.32 5.60 3.32
N GLN A 89 11.41 5.27 2.44
CA GLN A 89 11.69 5.05 1.01
C GLN A 89 10.76 5.95 0.19
N PRO A 90 11.18 7.19 -0.08
CA PRO A 90 10.29 8.18 -0.71
C PRO A 90 9.70 7.76 -2.05
N ALA A 91 10.49 7.12 -2.90
CA ALA A 91 9.99 6.68 -4.20
C ALA A 91 8.91 5.62 -4.07
N ALA A 92 9.11 4.67 -3.15
CA ALA A 92 8.13 3.61 -2.89
C ALA A 92 6.89 4.19 -2.22
N PHE A 93 7.08 5.04 -1.22
CA PHE A 93 5.97 5.67 -0.51
C PHE A 93 5.06 6.44 -1.46
N SER A 94 5.66 7.15 -2.43
CA SER A 94 4.89 7.96 -3.38
C SER A 94 4.01 7.12 -4.31
N LEU A 95 4.30 5.84 -4.45
CA LEU A 95 3.43 4.94 -5.22
C LEU A 95 2.21 4.50 -4.42
N LEU A 96 2.27 4.58 -3.11
CA LEU A 96 1.17 4.18 -2.22
C LEU A 96 0.30 5.37 -1.80
N VAL A 97 0.91 6.54 -1.62
CA VAL A 97 0.23 7.72 -1.10
C VAL A 97 0.76 8.94 -1.85
N GLU A 98 -0.14 9.86 -2.18
CA GLU A 98 0.28 11.13 -2.79
C GLU A 98 1.05 11.95 -1.75
N PRO A 99 2.35 12.25 -2.00
CA PRO A 99 3.18 12.91 -0.98
C PRO A 99 2.68 14.30 -0.58
N GLU A 100 2.15 15.05 -1.53
CA GLU A 100 1.66 16.41 -1.23
C GLU A 100 0.46 16.36 -0.29
N LYS A 101 -0.45 15.41 -0.52
CA LYS A 101 -1.62 15.25 0.34
C LYS A 101 -1.19 14.83 1.74
N TYR A 102 -0.23 13.93 1.82
CA TYR A 102 0.30 13.50 3.10
C TYR A 102 0.90 14.68 3.87
N GLN A 103 1.69 15.53 3.19
CA GLN A 103 2.30 16.68 3.82
C GLN A 103 1.26 17.70 4.29
N GLU A 104 0.24 17.95 3.49
CA GLU A 104 -0.84 18.86 3.88
C GLU A 104 -1.53 18.41 5.15
N VAL A 105 -1.92 17.14 5.20
CA VAL A 105 -2.61 16.59 6.37
C VAL A 105 -1.69 16.56 7.58
N ASN A 106 -0.43 16.18 7.37
CA ASN A 106 0.55 16.12 8.44
C ASN A 106 0.75 17.49 9.08
N GLN A 107 0.91 18.53 8.26
CA GLN A 107 1.10 19.89 8.76
C GLN A 107 -0.14 20.39 9.49
N ALA A 108 -1.32 20.16 8.93
CA ALA A 108 -2.56 20.60 9.54
C ALA A 108 -2.79 19.91 10.89
N PHE A 109 -2.51 18.61 10.96
CA PHE A 109 -2.70 17.85 12.19
C PHE A 109 -1.74 18.31 13.28
N ARG A 110 -0.46 18.49 12.92
CA ARG A 110 0.54 18.94 13.89
C ARG A 110 0.24 20.36 14.40
N ARG A 111 -0.26 21.21 13.52
CA ARG A 111 -0.66 22.57 13.90
C ARG A 111 -1.82 22.52 14.90
N ALA A 112 -2.80 21.67 14.66
CA ALA A 112 -3.92 21.50 15.56
C ALA A 112 -3.47 20.98 16.93
N LEU A 113 -2.51 20.07 16.96
CA LEU A 113 -1.97 19.56 18.23
C LEU A 113 -1.31 20.68 19.04
N VAL A 114 -0.54 21.54 18.38
CA VAL A 114 0.10 22.67 19.05
C VAL A 114 -0.95 23.63 19.60
N GLU A 115 -1.96 23.96 18.81
CA GLU A 115 -3.02 24.88 19.25
C GLU A 115 -3.80 24.34 20.44
N LYS A 116 -4.03 23.04 20.48
CA LYS A 116 -4.77 22.41 21.56
C LYS A 116 -3.87 21.97 22.72
N GLN A 117 -2.57 22.21 22.60
CA GLN A 117 -1.58 21.82 23.62
C GLN A 117 -1.60 20.32 23.92
N VAL A 118 -1.76 19.53 22.88
CA VAL A 118 -1.74 18.06 22.98
C VAL A 118 -0.40 17.55 22.50
N GLU A 119 0.24 16.70 23.29
CA GLU A 119 1.49 16.05 22.90
C GLU A 119 1.23 14.58 22.65
N MET A 120 1.83 14.05 21.60
CA MET A 120 1.79 12.62 21.35
C MET A 120 3.04 12.22 20.58
N PRO A 121 3.47 10.94 20.70
CA PRO A 121 4.65 10.47 19.99
C PRO A 121 4.51 10.57 18.47
N ASP A 122 5.62 10.80 17.80
CA ASP A 122 5.64 10.91 16.33
C ASP A 122 5.05 9.68 15.65
N SER A 123 5.28 8.49 16.18
CA SER A 123 4.73 7.28 15.59
C SER A 123 3.21 7.29 15.57
N TYR A 124 2.60 7.85 16.61
CA TYR A 124 1.13 7.97 16.67
C TYR A 124 0.65 8.99 15.65
N ILE A 125 1.35 10.12 15.55
CA ILE A 125 1.00 11.15 14.58
C ILE A 125 1.06 10.57 13.16
N GLN A 126 2.13 9.88 12.83
CA GLN A 126 2.29 9.25 11.51
C GLN A 126 1.14 8.29 11.22
N SER A 127 0.79 7.48 12.19
CA SER A 127 -0.28 6.50 12.05
C SER A 127 -1.63 7.18 11.79
N ILE A 128 -1.93 8.23 12.55
CA ILE A 128 -3.20 8.96 12.42
C ILE A 128 -3.25 9.69 11.08
N VAL A 129 -2.18 10.38 10.72
CA VAL A 129 -2.11 11.12 9.45
C VAL A 129 -2.29 10.18 8.27
N LEU A 130 -1.62 9.03 8.29
CA LEU A 130 -1.79 8.04 7.22
C LEU A 130 -3.23 7.55 7.12
N SER A 131 -3.86 7.27 8.26
CA SER A 131 -5.26 6.85 8.25
C SER A 131 -6.14 7.88 7.59
N ILE A 132 -5.95 9.16 7.94
CA ILE A 132 -6.75 10.24 7.37
C ILE A 132 -6.55 10.33 5.86
N VAL A 133 -5.29 10.34 5.42
CA VAL A 133 -4.97 10.47 4.00
C VAL A 133 -5.54 9.30 3.20
N LEU A 134 -5.37 8.09 3.70
CA LEU A 134 -5.87 6.90 3.01
C LEU A 134 -7.38 6.90 2.93
N LEU A 135 -8.07 7.33 3.98
CA LEU A 135 -9.53 7.43 3.96
C LEU A 135 -9.99 8.46 2.93
N ILE A 136 -9.30 9.59 2.85
CA ILE A 136 -9.63 10.62 1.87
C ILE A 136 -9.42 10.09 0.45
N GLU A 137 -8.29 9.46 0.18
CA GLU A 137 -7.98 8.93 -1.15
C GLU A 137 -8.94 7.82 -1.57
N ARG A 138 -9.28 6.92 -0.64
CA ARG A 138 -10.21 5.84 -0.95
C ARG A 138 -11.63 6.37 -1.16
N ALA A 139 -12.04 7.37 -0.41
CA ALA A 139 -13.34 8.00 -0.60
C ALA A 139 -13.45 8.66 -1.98
N SER A 140 -12.40 9.38 -2.38
CA SER A 140 -12.37 10.00 -3.71
C SER A 140 -12.42 8.96 -4.81
N HIS A 141 -11.72 7.83 -4.63
CA HIS A 141 -11.73 6.75 -5.59
C HIS A 141 -13.13 6.14 -5.71
N ALA A 142 -13.81 5.93 -4.59
CA ALA A 142 -15.16 5.38 -4.58
C ALA A 142 -16.13 6.29 -5.30
N GLU A 143 -16.01 7.61 -5.10
CA GLU A 143 -16.87 8.59 -5.81
C GLU A 143 -16.67 8.52 -7.31
N ASN A 144 -15.45 8.33 -7.75
CA ASN A 144 -15.13 8.27 -9.17
C ASN A 144 -15.65 7.02 -9.86
N LEU A 145 -16.04 6.01 -9.10
CA LEU A 145 -16.56 4.77 -9.65
C LEU A 145 -18.08 4.79 -9.85
N VAL A 146 -18.74 5.79 -9.35
CA VAL A 146 -20.21 5.88 -9.41
C VAL A 146 -20.71 6.51 -10.71
#